data_c937d7c2eeae459e6744b36ded277ba7
#
_entry.id   c937d7c2eeae459e6744b36ded277ba7
#
_cell.length_a   1.000
_cell.length_b   1.000
_cell.length_c   1.000
_cell.angle_alpha   90.00
_cell.angle_beta   90.00
_cell.angle_gamma   90.00
#
_symmetry.space_group_name_H-M   'P 1'
#
loop_
_entity.id
_entity.type
_entity.pdbx_description
1 polymer ?
#
loop_
_entity_poly.entity_id
_entity_poly.type
_entity_poly.pdbx_seq_one_letter_code
_entity_poly.pdbx_strand_id
1 'polypeptide(L)'
;MPIENFLAYYCGPALAGIKTANIASYNTKNNPNAKSYILGLNKKLNKKGIYIELLYECENRILVMVYRRNRLCDYLNNESIKKLLQSCGYPKNFSLDLYLDFLKKRINDQYADGKDFPHEIGAFLGYPIHDIYGFIYHKNEGCLLTGEWKVYAQAEQAEKIFCRYQLCRKAILKRVNEGKTLEQLFCRV
;
A
#
# COMPACT_ATOMS: atom_id res chain seq x y z
N MET A 1 -15.04 11.16 5.96
CA MET A 1 -14.20 10.54 7.01
C MET A 1 -12.95 11.39 7.19
N PRO A 2 -12.59 11.77 8.45
CA PRO A 2 -11.34 12.49 8.73
C PRO A 2 -10.12 11.73 8.21
N ILE A 3 -9.06 12.45 7.85
CA ILE A 3 -7.88 11.85 7.21
C ILE A 3 -7.14 10.85 8.11
N GLU A 4 -7.09 11.08 9.42
CA GLU A 4 -6.49 10.15 10.38
C GLU A 4 -7.26 8.83 10.47
N ASN A 5 -8.60 8.92 10.56
CA ASN A 5 -9.46 7.73 10.55
C ASN A 5 -9.33 6.96 9.23
N PHE A 6 -9.21 7.69 8.11
CA PHE A 6 -8.98 7.09 6.80
C PHE A 6 -7.66 6.31 6.76
N LEU A 7 -6.55 6.93 7.16
CA LEU A 7 -5.25 6.29 7.19
C LEU A 7 -5.22 5.12 8.19
N ALA A 8 -5.85 5.27 9.35
CA ALA A 8 -5.97 4.21 10.34
C ALA A 8 -6.72 3.00 9.79
N TYR A 9 -7.82 3.22 9.09
CA TYR A 9 -8.64 2.17 8.53
C TYR A 9 -7.99 1.48 7.34
N TYR A 10 -7.58 2.24 6.34
CA TYR A 10 -7.07 1.67 5.09
C TYR A 10 -5.60 1.26 5.16
N CYS A 11 -4.78 1.96 5.95
CA CYS A 11 -3.34 1.78 5.99
C CYS A 11 -2.80 1.26 7.34
N GLY A 12 -3.68 0.95 8.29
CA GLY A 12 -3.32 0.49 9.63
C GLY A 12 -2.30 -0.65 9.66
N PRO A 13 -2.46 -1.74 8.89
CA PRO A 13 -1.50 -2.84 8.87
C PRO A 13 -0.09 -2.44 8.43
N ALA A 14 0.05 -1.54 7.45
CA ALA A 14 1.36 -1.02 7.03
C ALA A 14 1.94 -0.06 8.08
N LEU A 15 1.13 0.82 8.66
CA LEU A 15 1.52 1.70 9.77
C LEU A 15 2.07 0.88 10.95
N ALA A 16 1.37 -0.18 11.33
CA ALA A 16 1.80 -1.09 12.39
C ALA A 16 2.97 -2.01 12.02
N GLY A 17 3.34 -2.07 10.75
CA GLY A 17 4.44 -2.89 10.25
C GLY A 17 4.13 -4.38 10.15
N ILE A 18 2.86 -4.79 10.15
CA ILE A 18 2.48 -6.20 9.93
C ILE A 18 2.18 -6.51 8.45
N LYS A 19 2.05 -5.48 7.60
CA LYS A 19 1.97 -5.58 6.15
C LYS A 19 3.08 -4.74 5.51
N THR A 20 3.56 -5.12 4.34
CA THR A 20 4.63 -4.43 3.62
C THR A 20 4.21 -3.02 3.25
N ALA A 21 3.07 -2.89 2.58
CA ALA A 21 2.44 -1.61 2.27
C ALA A 21 0.92 -1.72 2.15
N ASN A 22 0.24 -0.57 2.28
CA ASN A 22 -1.15 -0.38 1.89
C ASN A 22 -1.26 0.76 0.89
N ILE A 23 -2.21 0.64 -0.02
CA ILE A 23 -2.60 1.72 -0.94
C ILE A 23 -4.04 2.14 -0.61
N ALA A 24 -4.31 3.43 -0.69
CA ALA A 24 -5.64 3.96 -0.43
C ALA A 24 -5.90 5.24 -1.23
N SER A 25 -7.13 5.38 -1.72
CA SER A 25 -7.58 6.55 -2.47
C SER A 25 -8.48 7.41 -1.59
N TYR A 26 -8.06 8.64 -1.31
CA TYR A 26 -8.78 9.60 -0.49
C TYR A 26 -9.47 10.66 -1.34
N ASN A 27 -10.76 10.89 -1.08
CA ASN A 27 -11.49 11.98 -1.71
C ASN A 27 -11.20 13.29 -0.95
N THR A 28 -10.62 14.27 -1.64
CA THR A 28 -10.21 15.56 -1.09
C THR A 28 -11.27 16.64 -1.14
N LYS A 29 -12.40 16.39 -1.81
CA LYS A 29 -13.46 17.38 -2.04
C LYS A 29 -13.92 18.10 -0.76
N ASN A 30 -14.05 17.35 0.34
CA ASN A 30 -14.50 17.88 1.63
C ASN A 30 -13.32 18.14 2.60
N ASN A 31 -12.09 17.99 2.14
CA ASN A 31 -10.89 18.23 2.95
C ASN A 31 -9.71 18.68 2.05
N PRO A 32 -9.69 19.93 1.60
CA PRO A 32 -8.65 20.46 0.71
C PRO A 32 -7.26 20.45 1.36
N ASN A 33 -7.18 20.43 2.68
CA ASN A 33 -5.92 20.40 3.43
C ASN A 33 -5.34 18.98 3.62
N ALA A 34 -6.00 17.92 3.11
CA ALA A 34 -5.58 16.55 3.29
C ALA A 34 -4.15 16.30 2.81
N LYS A 35 -3.77 16.85 1.66
CA LYS A 35 -2.41 16.72 1.12
C LYS A 35 -1.37 17.33 2.04
N SER A 36 -1.57 18.58 2.48
CA SER A 36 -0.66 19.26 3.40
C SER A 36 -0.53 18.51 4.72
N TYR A 37 -1.63 17.99 5.24
CA TYR A 37 -1.63 17.16 6.45
C TYR A 37 -0.80 15.88 6.24
N ILE A 38 -1.01 15.14 5.14
CA ILE A 38 -0.26 13.93 4.82
C ILE A 38 1.24 14.20 4.70
N LEU A 39 1.63 15.28 4.01
CA LEU A 39 3.04 15.66 3.87
C LEU A 39 3.68 16.01 5.23
N GLY A 40 2.95 16.71 6.09
CA GLY A 40 3.39 17.01 7.46
C GLY A 40 3.55 15.76 8.32
N LEU A 41 2.57 14.86 8.27
CA LEU A 41 2.60 13.59 8.97
C LEU A 41 3.75 12.69 8.47
N ASN A 42 3.95 12.63 7.14
CA ASN A 42 5.03 11.85 6.53
C ASN A 42 6.40 12.25 7.07
N LYS A 43 6.72 13.55 7.17
CA LYS A 43 7.99 14.04 7.73
C LYS A 43 8.26 13.52 9.14
N LYS A 44 7.21 13.34 9.94
CA LYS A 44 7.30 12.82 11.31
C LYS A 44 7.46 11.31 11.33
N LEU A 45 6.68 10.59 10.53
CA LEU A 45 6.68 9.14 10.41
C LEU A 45 7.99 8.60 9.79
N ASN A 46 8.61 9.36 8.88
CA ASN A 46 9.86 8.97 8.22
C ASN A 46 10.99 8.69 9.24
N LYS A 47 11.02 9.42 10.36
CA LYS A 47 11.97 9.19 11.48
C LYS A 47 11.84 7.79 12.10
N LYS A 48 10.72 7.11 11.88
CA LYS A 48 10.41 5.76 12.36
C LYS A 48 10.39 4.72 11.21
N GLY A 49 10.90 5.10 10.04
CA GLY A 49 10.97 4.23 8.86
C GLY A 49 9.60 3.96 8.20
N ILE A 50 8.58 4.78 8.53
CA ILE A 50 7.26 4.74 7.91
C ILE A 50 7.17 5.87 6.90
N TYR A 51 6.73 5.56 5.68
CA TYR A 51 6.63 6.52 4.59
C TYR A 51 5.21 6.54 4.03
N ILE A 52 4.76 7.74 3.68
CA ILE A 52 3.52 7.96 2.95
C ILE A 52 3.90 8.56 1.60
N GLU A 53 3.77 7.77 0.56
CA GLU A 53 4.08 8.15 -0.82
C GLU A 53 2.82 8.60 -1.54
N LEU A 54 2.85 9.77 -2.19
CA LEU A 54 1.79 10.23 -3.07
C LEU A 54 2.04 9.63 -4.46
N LEU A 55 1.19 8.68 -4.85
CA LEU A 55 1.31 7.97 -6.13
C LEU A 55 0.59 8.70 -7.27
N TYR A 56 -0.55 9.31 -6.97
CA TYR A 56 -1.37 10.04 -7.95
C TYR A 56 -2.19 11.13 -7.26
N GLU A 57 -2.46 12.18 -8.00
CA GLU A 57 -3.29 13.31 -7.55
C GLU A 57 -4.12 13.86 -8.72
N CYS A 58 -5.38 14.13 -8.45
CA CYS A 58 -6.23 14.93 -9.30
C CYS A 58 -7.08 15.88 -8.44
N GLU A 59 -7.93 16.69 -9.06
CA GLU A 59 -8.70 17.76 -8.39
C GLU A 59 -9.37 17.32 -7.08
N ASN A 60 -9.99 16.14 -7.07
CA ASN A 60 -10.81 15.67 -5.94
C ASN A 60 -10.31 14.37 -5.30
N ARG A 61 -9.10 13.93 -5.64
CA ARG A 61 -8.61 12.61 -5.17
C ARG A 61 -7.09 12.59 -5.07
N ILE A 62 -6.60 11.97 -4.01
CA ILE A 62 -5.20 11.57 -3.87
C ILE A 62 -5.12 10.06 -3.67
N LEU A 63 -4.15 9.43 -4.31
CA LEU A 63 -3.79 8.03 -4.12
C LEU A 63 -2.48 7.98 -3.34
N VAL A 64 -2.51 7.38 -2.17
CA VAL A 64 -1.34 7.28 -1.29
C VAL A 64 -0.95 5.82 -1.06
N MET A 65 0.34 5.59 -0.92
CA MET A 65 0.89 4.31 -0.45
C MET A 65 1.60 4.54 0.88
N VAL A 66 1.19 3.79 1.90
CA VAL A 66 1.86 3.77 3.21
C VAL A 66 2.70 2.51 3.31
N TYR A 67 3.98 2.63 3.66
CA TYR A 67 4.89 1.50 3.72
C TYR A 67 5.98 1.66 4.79
N ARG A 68 6.57 0.55 5.19
CA ARG A 68 7.80 0.49 5.97
C ARG A 68 8.98 0.31 5.02
N ARG A 69 9.89 1.32 4.96
CA ARG A 69 10.97 1.37 3.96
C ARG A 69 11.80 0.09 3.93
N ASN A 70 12.31 -0.36 5.08
CA ASN A 70 13.12 -1.57 5.13
C ASN A 70 12.37 -2.80 4.66
N ARG A 71 11.14 -3.01 5.14
CA ARG A 71 10.30 -4.15 4.71
C ARG A 71 10.00 -4.15 3.23
N LEU A 72 9.67 -2.99 2.67
CA LEU A 72 9.40 -2.88 1.25
C LEU A 72 10.68 -3.12 0.44
N CYS A 73 11.81 -2.56 0.88
CA CYS A 73 13.11 -2.76 0.24
C CYS A 73 13.49 -4.25 0.23
N ASP A 74 13.41 -4.93 1.37
CA ASP A 74 13.75 -6.35 1.50
C ASP A 74 12.83 -7.22 0.62
N TYR A 75 11.53 -6.93 0.61
CA TYR A 75 10.57 -7.68 -0.20
C TYR A 75 10.79 -7.49 -1.70
N LEU A 76 10.96 -6.26 -2.16
CA LEU A 76 11.19 -5.97 -3.59
C LEU A 76 12.57 -6.44 -4.06
N ASN A 77 13.54 -6.56 -3.17
CA ASN A 77 14.88 -7.08 -3.49
C ASN A 77 14.93 -8.62 -3.59
N ASN A 78 13.83 -9.33 -3.29
CA ASN A 78 13.74 -10.77 -3.52
C ASN A 78 13.85 -11.10 -5.02
N GLU A 79 14.65 -12.11 -5.37
CA GLU A 79 14.94 -12.46 -6.77
C GLU A 79 13.71 -12.76 -7.61
N SER A 80 12.72 -13.46 -7.02
CA SER A 80 11.48 -13.78 -7.72
C SER A 80 10.63 -12.54 -8.00
N ILE A 81 10.59 -11.60 -7.04
CA ILE A 81 9.87 -10.33 -7.19
C ILE A 81 10.60 -9.41 -8.19
N LYS A 82 11.92 -9.34 -8.15
CA LYS A 82 12.71 -8.61 -9.15
C LYS A 82 12.45 -9.11 -10.57
N LYS A 83 12.46 -10.43 -10.76
CA LYS A 83 12.17 -11.03 -12.08
C LYS A 83 10.77 -10.67 -12.56
N LEU A 84 9.76 -10.74 -11.68
CA LEU A 84 8.41 -10.30 -12.01
C LEU A 84 8.37 -8.83 -12.43
N LEU A 85 8.97 -7.93 -11.64
CA LEU A 85 8.95 -6.50 -11.93
C LEU A 85 9.74 -6.19 -13.22
N GLN A 86 10.88 -6.85 -13.46
CA GLN A 86 11.65 -6.71 -14.69
C GLN A 86 10.84 -7.15 -15.92
N SER A 87 10.03 -8.21 -15.82
CA SER A 87 9.12 -8.60 -16.91
C SER A 87 8.02 -7.56 -17.17
N CYS A 88 7.71 -6.72 -16.17
CA CYS A 88 6.81 -5.56 -16.30
C CYS A 88 7.55 -4.28 -16.76
N GLY A 89 8.84 -4.36 -17.10
CA GLY A 89 9.63 -3.25 -17.63
C GLY A 89 10.38 -2.43 -16.56
N TYR A 90 10.42 -2.89 -15.30
CA TYR A 90 11.20 -2.22 -14.26
C TYR A 90 12.71 -2.38 -14.49
N PRO A 91 13.53 -1.39 -14.06
CA PRO A 91 14.97 -1.41 -14.24
C PRO A 91 15.63 -2.66 -13.64
N LYS A 92 16.70 -3.16 -14.26
CA LYS A 92 17.45 -4.32 -13.75
C LYS A 92 18.16 -4.01 -12.42
N ASN A 93 18.72 -2.81 -12.31
CA ASN A 93 19.37 -2.36 -11.09
C ASN A 93 18.32 -1.95 -10.07
N PHE A 94 18.23 -2.70 -8.96
CA PHE A 94 17.28 -2.40 -7.90
C PHE A 94 17.67 -1.13 -7.15
N SER A 95 16.74 -0.20 -7.09
CA SER A 95 16.69 0.92 -6.16
C SER A 95 15.24 1.14 -5.78
N LEU A 96 14.96 1.20 -4.47
CA LEU A 96 13.58 1.39 -4.01
C LEU A 96 12.98 2.69 -4.58
N ASP A 97 13.73 3.77 -4.54
CA ASP A 97 13.25 5.07 -5.00
C ASP A 97 12.98 5.04 -6.52
N LEU A 98 13.88 4.43 -7.31
CA LEU A 98 13.68 4.24 -8.74
C LEU A 98 12.44 3.38 -9.06
N TYR A 99 12.22 2.31 -8.29
CA TYR A 99 11.06 1.45 -8.47
C TYR A 99 9.74 2.17 -8.10
N LEU A 100 9.76 2.99 -7.07
CA LEU A 100 8.61 3.83 -6.70
C LEU A 100 8.31 4.89 -7.76
N ASP A 101 9.33 5.53 -8.31
CA ASP A 101 9.15 6.51 -9.39
C ASP A 101 8.59 5.84 -10.65
N PHE A 102 9.07 4.63 -10.97
CA PHE A 102 8.54 3.87 -12.11
C PHE A 102 7.07 3.47 -11.88
N LEU A 103 6.72 3.00 -10.67
CA LEU A 103 5.33 2.71 -10.30
C LEU A 103 4.44 3.95 -10.42
N LYS A 104 4.89 5.11 -9.92
CA LYS A 104 4.16 6.37 -10.06
C LYS A 104 3.89 6.71 -11.51
N LYS A 105 4.92 6.61 -12.35
CA LYS A 105 4.77 6.87 -13.80
C LYS A 105 3.69 5.96 -14.38
N ARG A 106 3.75 4.66 -14.16
CA ARG A 106 2.78 3.69 -14.67
C ARG A 106 1.35 3.98 -14.20
N ILE A 107 1.18 4.36 -12.94
CA ILE A 107 -0.12 4.75 -12.40
C ILE A 107 -0.63 6.03 -13.08
N ASN A 108 0.22 7.04 -13.26
CA ASN A 108 -0.18 8.28 -13.92
C ASN A 108 -0.51 8.06 -15.40
N ASP A 109 0.27 7.24 -16.13
CA ASP A 109 -0.01 6.86 -17.51
C ASP A 109 -1.37 6.14 -17.63
N GLN A 110 -1.73 5.29 -16.65
CA GLN A 110 -3.03 4.64 -16.63
C GLN A 110 -4.19 5.65 -16.51
N TYR A 111 -4.07 6.61 -15.59
CA TYR A 111 -5.11 7.62 -15.42
C TYR A 111 -5.21 8.59 -16.61
N ALA A 112 -4.10 8.86 -17.32
CA ALA A 112 -4.08 9.71 -18.50
C ALA A 112 -4.61 8.99 -19.76
N ASP A 113 -4.22 7.73 -19.97
CA ASP A 113 -4.42 6.99 -21.21
C ASP A 113 -5.56 5.96 -21.14
N GLY A 114 -6.20 5.79 -19.97
CA GLY A 114 -7.24 4.78 -19.75
C GLY A 114 -6.73 3.33 -19.81
N LYS A 115 -5.42 3.12 -19.61
CA LYS A 115 -4.81 1.79 -19.56
C LYS A 115 -5.24 1.01 -18.32
N ASP A 116 -5.05 -0.31 -18.32
CA ASP A 116 -5.27 -1.14 -17.14
C ASP A 116 -4.36 -0.72 -15.98
N PHE A 117 -4.91 -0.78 -14.76
CA PHE A 117 -4.15 -0.50 -13.55
C PHE A 117 -2.98 -1.50 -13.43
N PRO A 118 -1.77 -1.05 -13.05
CA PRO A 118 -0.59 -1.92 -13.01
C PRO A 118 -0.78 -3.07 -12.01
N HIS A 119 -0.97 -4.30 -12.51
CA HIS A 119 -1.25 -5.47 -11.66
C HIS A 119 -0.05 -5.87 -10.80
N GLU A 120 1.16 -5.52 -11.23
CA GLU A 120 2.38 -5.71 -10.47
C GLU A 120 2.44 -4.89 -9.17
N ILE A 121 1.49 -3.99 -8.94
CA ILE A 121 1.35 -3.30 -7.64
C ILE A 121 1.22 -4.27 -6.47
N GLY A 122 0.73 -5.49 -6.73
CA GLY A 122 0.70 -6.56 -5.73
C GLY A 122 2.07 -6.85 -5.12
N ALA A 123 3.15 -6.70 -5.89
CA ALA A 123 4.52 -6.82 -5.37
C ALA A 123 4.83 -5.71 -4.35
N PHE A 124 4.47 -4.47 -4.64
CA PHE A 124 4.66 -3.36 -3.68
C PHE A 124 3.80 -3.53 -2.43
N LEU A 125 2.62 -4.13 -2.55
CA LEU A 125 1.72 -4.40 -1.42
C LEU A 125 2.12 -5.64 -0.60
N GLY A 126 3.16 -6.37 -1.03
CA GLY A 126 3.67 -7.55 -0.34
C GLY A 126 2.76 -8.77 -0.47
N TYR A 127 2.05 -8.92 -1.60
CA TYR A 127 1.23 -10.09 -1.85
C TYR A 127 2.09 -11.31 -2.21
N PRO A 128 1.67 -12.52 -1.85
CA PRO A 128 2.37 -13.73 -2.25
C PRO A 128 2.56 -13.80 -3.77
N ILE A 129 3.75 -14.18 -4.22
CA ILE A 129 4.09 -14.15 -5.64
C ILE A 129 3.17 -15.04 -6.49
N HIS A 130 2.75 -16.18 -5.94
CA HIS A 130 1.80 -17.07 -6.63
C HIS A 130 0.42 -16.43 -6.82
N ASP A 131 -0.02 -15.55 -5.90
CA ASP A 131 -1.28 -14.84 -6.02
C ASP A 131 -1.16 -13.68 -7.02
N ILE A 132 0.02 -13.03 -7.10
CA ILE A 132 0.29 -12.01 -8.12
C ILE A 132 0.24 -12.64 -9.52
N TYR A 133 0.93 -13.76 -9.73
CA TYR A 133 0.87 -14.50 -10.99
C TYR A 133 -0.53 -15.02 -11.29
N GLY A 134 -1.22 -15.58 -10.28
CA GLY A 134 -2.59 -16.04 -10.40
C GLY A 134 -3.51 -14.94 -10.93
N PHE A 135 -3.39 -13.72 -10.39
CA PHE A 135 -4.16 -12.58 -10.86
C PHE A 135 -3.79 -12.12 -12.28
N ILE A 136 -2.49 -12.08 -12.60
CA ILE A 136 -2.02 -11.67 -13.94
C ILE A 136 -2.53 -12.65 -15.01
N TYR A 137 -2.48 -13.97 -14.76
CA TYR A 137 -2.84 -14.98 -15.75
C TYR A 137 -4.34 -15.28 -15.78
N HIS A 138 -5.03 -15.28 -14.66
CA HIS A 138 -6.41 -15.71 -14.54
C HIS A 138 -7.38 -14.57 -14.22
N LYS A 139 -6.88 -13.36 -13.94
CA LYS A 139 -7.68 -12.18 -13.53
C LYS A 139 -8.61 -12.52 -12.35
N ASN A 140 -9.87 -12.71 -12.63
CA ASN A 140 -10.88 -13.00 -11.61
C ASN A 140 -11.25 -14.48 -11.53
N GLU A 141 -10.78 -15.29 -12.46
CA GLU A 141 -11.15 -16.69 -12.57
C GLU A 141 -10.28 -17.57 -11.66
N GLY A 142 -10.87 -18.61 -11.10
CA GLY A 142 -10.14 -19.61 -10.29
C GLY A 142 -9.60 -19.11 -8.96
N CYS A 143 -9.96 -17.90 -8.50
CA CYS A 143 -9.56 -17.47 -7.17
C CYS A 143 -10.31 -18.26 -6.09
N LEU A 144 -9.57 -18.74 -5.09
CA LEU A 144 -10.09 -19.53 -3.97
C LEU A 144 -10.76 -18.66 -2.91
N LEU A 145 -10.29 -17.43 -2.73
CA LEU A 145 -10.74 -16.48 -1.73
C LEU A 145 -10.51 -15.04 -2.20
N THR A 146 -11.44 -14.14 -1.90
CA THR A 146 -11.29 -12.70 -2.11
C THR A 146 -11.30 -11.98 -0.77
N GLY A 147 -10.25 -11.21 -0.48
CA GLY A 147 -10.12 -10.42 0.75
C GLY A 147 -9.23 -9.20 0.51
N GLU A 148 -8.11 -9.11 1.22
CA GLU A 148 -7.09 -8.06 1.00
C GLU A 148 -6.48 -8.12 -0.41
N TRP A 149 -6.50 -9.30 -1.00
CA TRP A 149 -6.17 -9.59 -2.39
C TRP A 149 -6.95 -10.82 -2.85
N LYS A 150 -6.86 -11.15 -4.14
CA LYS A 150 -7.39 -12.40 -4.68
C LYS A 150 -6.39 -13.52 -4.48
N VAL A 151 -6.80 -14.56 -3.77
CA VAL A 151 -5.98 -15.68 -3.36
C VAL A 151 -6.16 -16.83 -4.34
N TYR A 152 -5.07 -17.36 -4.88
CA TYR A 152 -5.07 -18.48 -5.83
C TYR A 152 -4.43 -19.74 -5.24
N ALA A 153 -3.71 -19.60 -4.13
CA ALA A 153 -3.17 -20.73 -3.39
C ALA A 153 -3.12 -20.43 -1.89
N GLN A 154 -3.06 -21.48 -1.05
CA GLN A 154 -2.89 -21.36 0.40
C GLN A 154 -3.98 -20.50 1.09
N ALA A 155 -5.24 -20.70 0.75
CA ALA A 155 -6.37 -19.90 1.21
C ALA A 155 -6.46 -19.79 2.75
N GLU A 156 -6.24 -20.90 3.49
CA GLU A 156 -6.25 -20.88 4.96
C GLU A 156 -5.18 -19.95 5.57
N GLN A 157 -4.00 -19.88 4.95
CA GLN A 157 -2.94 -18.97 5.40
C GLN A 157 -3.31 -17.51 5.12
N ALA A 158 -3.91 -17.26 3.95
CA ALA A 158 -4.39 -15.93 3.58
C ALA A 158 -5.50 -15.46 4.54
N GLU A 159 -6.45 -16.31 4.90
CA GLU A 159 -7.49 -15.98 5.88
C GLU A 159 -6.92 -15.56 7.25
N LYS A 160 -5.95 -16.31 7.75
CA LYS A 160 -5.27 -15.96 9.02
C LYS A 160 -4.59 -14.59 8.92
N ILE A 161 -3.97 -14.27 7.78
CA ILE A 161 -3.36 -12.96 7.53
C ILE A 161 -4.44 -11.87 7.47
N PHE A 162 -5.54 -12.09 6.76
CA PHE A 162 -6.65 -11.13 6.67
C PHE A 162 -7.28 -10.84 8.03
N CYS A 163 -7.50 -11.86 8.85
CA CYS A 163 -7.97 -11.70 10.23
C CYS A 163 -7.01 -10.82 11.05
N ARG A 164 -5.69 -11.06 10.96
CA ARG A 164 -4.68 -10.24 11.65
C ARG A 164 -4.72 -8.78 11.20
N TYR A 165 -4.87 -8.53 9.89
CA TYR A 165 -4.98 -7.17 9.38
C TYR A 165 -6.26 -6.48 9.85
N GLN A 166 -7.37 -7.20 9.89
CA GLN A 166 -8.64 -6.68 10.38
C GLN A 166 -8.58 -6.31 11.86
N LEU A 167 -8.01 -7.18 12.71
CA LEU A 167 -7.81 -6.91 14.12
C LEU A 167 -6.91 -5.69 14.35
N CYS A 168 -5.83 -5.58 13.57
CA CYS A 168 -4.93 -4.44 13.62
C CYS A 168 -5.66 -3.13 13.29
N ARG A 169 -6.44 -3.09 12.19
CA ARG A 169 -7.25 -1.90 11.83
C ARG A 169 -8.20 -1.51 12.95
N LYS A 170 -8.93 -2.48 13.50
CA LYS A 170 -9.87 -2.22 14.61
C LYS A 170 -9.15 -1.61 15.82
N ALA A 171 -7.97 -2.14 16.18
CA ALA A 171 -7.20 -1.64 17.30
C ALA A 171 -6.69 -0.21 17.09
N ILE A 172 -6.12 0.09 15.90
CA ILE A 172 -5.64 1.44 15.59
C ILE A 172 -6.80 2.43 15.52
N LEU A 173 -7.87 2.07 14.82
CA LEU A 173 -9.05 2.92 14.66
C LEU A 173 -9.70 3.25 16.01
N LYS A 174 -9.76 2.28 16.94
CA LYS A 174 -10.22 2.51 18.30
C LYS A 174 -9.38 3.61 18.97
N ARG A 175 -8.05 3.53 18.89
CA ARG A 175 -7.16 4.54 19.49
C ARG A 175 -7.32 5.93 18.87
N VAL A 176 -7.51 5.99 17.55
CA VAL A 176 -7.76 7.27 16.86
C VAL A 176 -9.11 7.86 17.30
N ASN A 177 -10.15 7.03 17.44
CA ASN A 177 -11.46 7.46 17.92
C ASN A 177 -11.43 7.91 19.41
N GLU A 178 -10.47 7.40 20.20
CA GLU A 178 -10.17 7.86 21.57
C GLU A 178 -9.34 9.16 21.59
N GLY A 179 -9.13 9.81 20.44
CA GLY A 179 -8.43 11.09 20.31
C GLY A 179 -6.91 10.99 20.20
N LYS A 180 -6.33 9.79 19.98
CA LYS A 180 -4.90 9.64 19.68
C LYS A 180 -4.63 9.94 18.23
N THR A 181 -3.60 10.75 17.94
CA THR A 181 -3.14 10.98 16.57
C THR A 181 -2.25 9.83 16.09
N LEU A 182 -2.14 9.65 14.77
CA LEU A 182 -1.21 8.65 14.20
C LEU A 182 0.24 8.95 14.58
N GLU A 183 0.60 10.23 14.69
CA GLU A 183 1.90 10.63 15.22
C GLU A 183 2.12 10.08 16.64
N GLN A 184 1.16 10.27 17.53
CA GLN A 184 1.25 9.77 18.91
C GLN A 184 1.31 8.24 18.99
N LEU A 185 0.67 7.54 18.05
CA LEU A 185 0.65 6.07 18.03
C LEU A 185 1.96 5.48 17.51
N PHE A 186 2.59 6.11 16.52
CA PHE A 186 3.71 5.52 15.79
C PHE A 186 5.04 6.26 15.95
N CYS A 187 5.05 7.49 16.51
CA CYS A 187 6.27 8.28 16.72
C CYS A 187 6.70 8.42 18.20
N ARG A 188 5.97 7.81 19.14
CA ARG A 188 6.41 7.85 20.54
C ARG A 188 7.77 7.18 20.70
N VAL A 189 8.63 7.86 21.44
CA VAL A 189 9.94 7.38 21.93
C VAL A 189 9.70 6.28 22.97
#